data_3973772f703d10ae6961c638595ced81
#
_entry.id   3973772f703d10ae6961c638595ced81
#
_cell.length_a   1.000
_cell.length_b   1.000
_cell.length_c   1.000
_cell.angle_alpha   90.00
_cell.angle_beta   90.00
_cell.angle_gamma   90.00
#
_symmetry.space_group_name_H-M   'P 1'
#
loop_
_entity.id
_entity.type
_entity.pdbx_description
1 polymer ?
#
loop_
_entity_poly.entity_id
_entity_poly.type
_entity_poly.pdbx_seq_one_letter_code
_entity_poly.pdbx_strand_id
1 'polypeptide(L)'
;AAAATEGRDILMVFPSAKSNSSMSLILKKPKTKHSIRKVYLPRTIAGILKEWHTRQLELIDLLGADYQNYNLVLAQNSGKPYDSHQIYKLLKTFIHAHQLPDVTFHSLRHSSVTYKLALNDGNIKLVQGDAGHTSSKLMLNTYAEIFDQSRKELAVRFEENFYAALQP
;
A
#
# COMPACT_ATOMS: atom_id res chain seq x y z
N ALA A 1 -17.12 -18.58 16.98
CA ALA A 1 -16.76 -17.61 15.91
C ALA A 1 -17.53 -16.29 16.04
N ALA A 2 -18.73 -16.28 16.66
CA ALA A 2 -19.54 -15.06 16.85
C ALA A 2 -18.92 -14.06 17.85
N ALA A 3 -18.26 -14.52 18.89
CA ALA A 3 -17.71 -13.67 19.97
C ALA A 3 -16.58 -12.72 19.53
N ALA A 4 -15.90 -12.98 18.40
CA ALA A 4 -14.82 -12.12 17.91
C ALA A 4 -15.30 -10.91 17.09
N THR A 5 -16.60 -10.77 16.85
CA THR A 5 -17.19 -9.76 15.99
C THR A 5 -17.94 -8.66 16.75
N GLU A 6 -18.15 -8.80 18.04
CA GLU A 6 -18.83 -7.79 18.86
C GLU A 6 -18.04 -6.46 18.87
N GLY A 7 -18.69 -5.40 18.45
CA GLY A 7 -18.22 -4.01 18.58
C GLY A 7 -17.34 -3.47 17.45
N ARG A 8 -17.18 -4.16 16.29
CA ARG A 8 -16.41 -3.64 15.15
C ARG A 8 -17.29 -3.43 13.93
N ASP A 9 -17.18 -2.26 13.32
CA ASP A 9 -17.88 -1.85 12.08
C ASP A 9 -17.58 -2.81 10.92
N ILE A 10 -18.30 -3.91 10.82
CA ILE A 10 -18.23 -4.87 9.72
C ILE A 10 -19.04 -4.31 8.55
N LEU A 11 -18.40 -4.15 7.41
CA LEU A 11 -19.02 -3.70 6.17
C LEU A 11 -19.61 -4.87 5.38
N MET A 12 -18.89 -6.02 5.38
CA MET A 12 -19.30 -7.19 4.62
C MET A 12 -18.67 -8.45 5.22
N VAL A 13 -19.41 -9.55 5.17
CA VAL A 13 -18.92 -10.91 5.46
C VAL A 13 -18.97 -11.70 4.17
N PHE A 14 -17.83 -12.24 3.75
CA PHE A 14 -17.77 -13.07 2.55
C PHE A 14 -18.07 -14.53 2.89
N PRO A 15 -18.84 -15.23 2.07
CA PRO A 15 -19.11 -16.66 2.27
C PRO A 15 -17.80 -17.45 2.31
N SER A 16 -17.71 -18.43 3.21
CA SER A 16 -16.55 -19.32 3.27
C SER A 16 -16.45 -20.15 1.97
N ALA A 17 -15.24 -20.26 1.43
CA ALA A 17 -14.99 -21.12 0.27
C ALA A 17 -15.15 -22.63 0.57
N LYS A 18 -15.10 -23.01 1.85
CA LYS A 18 -15.24 -24.39 2.32
C LYS A 18 -16.50 -24.53 3.17
N SER A 19 -17.35 -25.47 2.82
CA SER A 19 -18.63 -25.76 3.52
C SER A 19 -18.47 -26.01 5.03
N ASN A 20 -17.32 -26.49 5.49
CA ASN A 20 -17.02 -26.84 6.88
C ASN A 20 -16.00 -25.90 7.55
N SER A 21 -15.70 -24.73 6.98
CA SER A 21 -14.78 -23.78 7.61
C SER A 21 -15.55 -22.79 8.49
N SER A 22 -15.15 -22.72 9.75
CA SER A 22 -15.63 -21.69 10.69
C SER A 22 -15.02 -20.30 10.42
N MET A 23 -14.08 -20.19 9.48
CA MET A 23 -13.41 -18.93 9.15
C MET A 23 -14.03 -18.28 7.92
N SER A 24 -14.59 -17.10 8.10
CA SER A 24 -15.08 -16.23 7.02
C SER A 24 -14.17 -15.01 6.86
N LEU A 25 -13.94 -14.61 5.63
CA LEU A 25 -13.31 -13.32 5.36
C LEU A 25 -14.31 -12.21 5.67
N ILE A 26 -13.84 -11.13 6.27
CA ILE A 26 -14.67 -9.97 6.60
C ILE A 26 -14.00 -8.68 6.13
N LEU A 27 -14.79 -7.80 5.54
CA LEU A 27 -14.42 -6.43 5.26
C LEU A 27 -14.84 -5.55 6.44
N LYS A 28 -13.91 -4.80 7.00
CA LYS A 28 -14.14 -3.89 8.14
C LYS A 28 -13.76 -2.47 7.79
N LYS A 29 -14.39 -1.52 8.46
CA LYS A 29 -13.90 -0.15 8.47
C LYS A 29 -12.47 -0.08 9.04
N PRO A 30 -11.64 0.84 8.59
CA PRO A 30 -10.32 1.05 9.15
C PRO A 30 -10.37 1.34 10.65
N LYS A 31 -9.39 0.82 11.41
CA LYS A 31 -9.34 0.97 12.88
C LYS A 31 -9.16 2.42 13.36
N THR A 32 -8.55 3.28 12.54
CA THR A 32 -8.23 4.66 12.90
C THR A 32 -8.68 5.62 11.81
N LYS A 33 -9.02 6.85 12.20
CA LYS A 33 -9.36 7.93 11.25
C LYS A 33 -8.21 8.22 10.26
N HIS A 34 -6.96 8.11 10.70
CA HIS A 34 -5.78 8.31 9.85
C HIS A 34 -5.59 7.23 8.77
N SER A 35 -6.24 6.08 8.91
CA SER A 35 -6.25 5.04 7.88
C SER A 35 -7.18 5.36 6.71
N ILE A 36 -8.11 6.30 6.91
CA ILE A 36 -9.02 6.80 5.86
C ILE A 36 -8.32 7.97 5.17
N ARG A 37 -7.86 7.76 3.95
CA ARG A 37 -7.11 8.76 3.20
C ARG A 37 -7.33 8.65 1.70
N LYS A 38 -7.06 9.73 0.98
CA LYS A 38 -6.93 9.70 -0.47
C LYS A 38 -5.52 9.23 -0.84
N VAL A 39 -5.42 8.40 -1.85
CA VAL A 39 -4.14 7.98 -2.45
C VAL A 39 -4.16 8.43 -3.90
N TYR A 40 -3.15 9.23 -4.29
CA TYR A 40 -2.99 9.69 -5.65
C TYR A 40 -2.20 8.64 -6.45
N LEU A 41 -2.79 8.16 -7.53
CA LEU A 41 -2.20 7.12 -8.36
C LEU A 41 -1.37 7.72 -9.49
N PRO A 42 -0.13 7.25 -9.71
CA PRO A 42 0.60 7.53 -10.94
C PRO A 42 -0.18 7.06 -12.18
N ARG A 43 -0.02 7.75 -13.30
CA ARG A 43 -0.73 7.43 -14.56
C ARG A 43 -0.56 5.97 -14.97
N THR A 44 0.65 5.43 -14.85
CA THR A 44 0.95 4.03 -15.14
C THR A 44 0.09 3.07 -14.32
N ILE A 45 0.02 3.30 -13.00
CA ILE A 45 -0.80 2.46 -12.11
C ILE A 45 -2.29 2.61 -12.43
N ALA A 46 -2.75 3.82 -12.72
CA ALA A 46 -4.13 4.04 -13.14
C ALA A 46 -4.46 3.31 -14.46
N GLY A 47 -3.51 3.25 -15.40
CA GLY A 47 -3.62 2.48 -16.64
C GLY A 47 -3.79 0.98 -16.37
N ILE A 48 -2.89 0.40 -15.57
CA ILE A 48 -2.95 -1.02 -15.17
C ILE A 48 -4.28 -1.36 -14.50
N LEU A 49 -4.77 -0.50 -13.60
CA LEU A 49 -6.05 -0.71 -12.92
C LEU A 49 -7.25 -0.63 -13.88
N LYS A 50 -7.20 0.23 -14.90
CA LYS A 50 -8.23 0.29 -15.94
C LYS A 50 -8.27 -0.98 -16.78
N GLU A 51 -7.11 -1.46 -17.22
CA GLU A 51 -7.01 -2.74 -17.96
C GLU A 51 -7.51 -3.91 -17.13
N TRP A 52 -7.13 -3.94 -15.85
CA TRP A 52 -7.62 -4.95 -14.92
C TRP A 52 -9.14 -4.91 -14.78
N HIS A 53 -9.71 -3.72 -14.62
CA HIS A 53 -11.16 -3.54 -14.53
C HIS A 53 -11.87 -4.01 -15.81
N THR A 54 -11.32 -3.71 -16.99
CA THR A 54 -11.88 -4.22 -18.27
C THR A 54 -11.93 -5.74 -18.27
N ARG A 55 -10.85 -6.42 -17.88
CA ARG A 55 -10.82 -7.88 -17.75
C ARG A 55 -11.82 -8.43 -16.73
N GLN A 56 -12.04 -7.71 -15.63
CA GLN A 56 -13.08 -8.10 -14.67
C GLN A 56 -14.48 -8.01 -15.28
N LEU A 57 -14.77 -6.98 -16.09
CA LEU A 57 -16.06 -6.84 -16.80
C LEU A 57 -16.27 -7.98 -17.80
N GLU A 58 -15.24 -8.36 -18.56
CA GLU A 58 -15.28 -9.51 -19.46
C GLU A 58 -15.58 -10.83 -18.70
N LEU A 59 -14.97 -11.02 -17.51
CA LEU A 59 -15.24 -12.19 -16.68
C LEU A 59 -16.66 -12.17 -16.09
N ILE A 60 -17.18 -11.01 -15.72
CA ILE A 60 -18.54 -10.85 -15.23
C ILE A 60 -19.55 -11.23 -16.34
N ASP A 61 -19.31 -10.76 -17.56
CA ASP A 61 -20.15 -11.08 -18.71
C ASP A 61 -20.09 -12.57 -19.07
N LEU A 62 -18.88 -13.14 -19.08
CA LEU A 62 -18.66 -14.56 -19.41
C LEU A 62 -19.29 -15.51 -18.40
N LEU A 63 -19.16 -15.23 -17.11
CA LEU A 63 -19.60 -16.11 -16.03
C LEU A 63 -21.05 -15.83 -15.57
N GLY A 64 -21.58 -14.66 -15.88
CA GLY A 64 -22.95 -14.28 -15.54
C GLY A 64 -23.25 -14.52 -14.05
N ALA A 65 -24.23 -15.37 -13.74
CA ALA A 65 -24.67 -15.66 -12.38
C ALA A 65 -23.62 -16.39 -11.51
N ASP A 66 -22.62 -17.03 -12.12
CA ASP A 66 -21.55 -17.73 -11.39
C ASP A 66 -20.49 -16.76 -10.86
N TYR A 67 -20.44 -15.53 -11.37
CA TYR A 67 -19.54 -14.51 -10.87
C TYR A 67 -20.11 -13.83 -9.62
N GLN A 68 -19.37 -13.90 -8.50
CA GLN A 68 -19.77 -13.26 -7.24
C GLN A 68 -19.24 -11.82 -7.18
N ASN A 69 -20.02 -10.88 -7.69
CA ASN A 69 -19.59 -9.48 -7.76
C ASN A 69 -19.73 -8.78 -6.41
N TYR A 70 -18.61 -8.63 -5.72
CA TYR A 70 -18.46 -7.85 -4.49
C TYR A 70 -17.86 -6.46 -4.72
N ASN A 71 -17.73 -6.03 -5.97
CA ASN A 71 -17.14 -4.74 -6.34
C ASN A 71 -15.72 -4.54 -5.77
N LEU A 72 -14.91 -5.60 -5.79
CA LEU A 72 -13.54 -5.58 -5.31
C LEU A 72 -12.57 -5.21 -6.44
N VAL A 73 -11.61 -4.33 -6.14
CA VAL A 73 -10.52 -4.02 -7.09
C VAL A 73 -9.68 -5.25 -7.38
N LEU A 74 -9.36 -6.04 -6.37
CA LEU A 74 -8.63 -7.31 -6.51
C LEU A 74 -9.56 -8.45 -6.12
N ALA A 75 -10.04 -9.16 -7.12
CA ALA A 75 -10.86 -10.35 -6.98
C ALA A 75 -10.27 -11.54 -7.72
N GLN A 76 -10.58 -12.74 -7.25
CA GLN A 76 -10.34 -13.97 -8.01
C GLN A 76 -11.20 -13.98 -9.29
N ASN A 77 -10.91 -14.86 -10.23
CA ASN A 77 -11.69 -14.96 -11.47
C ASN A 77 -13.20 -15.24 -11.24
N SER A 78 -13.55 -15.81 -10.09
CA SER A 78 -14.95 -16.00 -9.66
C SER A 78 -15.56 -14.79 -8.93
N GLY A 79 -14.85 -13.67 -8.82
CA GLY A 79 -15.27 -12.48 -8.08
C GLY A 79 -15.04 -12.54 -6.56
N LYS A 80 -14.64 -13.70 -6.02
CA LYS A 80 -14.38 -13.86 -4.58
C LYS A 80 -13.14 -13.08 -4.14
N PRO A 81 -13.07 -12.63 -2.87
CA PRO A 81 -11.87 -12.00 -2.34
C PRO A 81 -10.71 -12.99 -2.25
N TYR A 82 -9.50 -12.49 -2.40
CA TYR A 82 -8.31 -13.20 -1.97
C TYR A 82 -8.13 -13.08 -0.46
N ASP A 83 -7.69 -14.15 0.18
CA ASP A 83 -7.16 -14.05 1.55
C ASP A 83 -5.70 -13.57 1.54
N SER A 84 -5.20 -13.16 2.70
CA SER A 84 -3.84 -12.63 2.84
C SER A 84 -2.76 -13.66 2.49
N HIS A 85 -3.01 -14.94 2.77
CA HIS A 85 -2.07 -16.03 2.48
C HIS A 85 -1.97 -16.27 0.96
N GLN A 86 -3.10 -16.25 0.25
CA GLN A 86 -3.13 -16.39 -1.21
C GLN A 86 -2.34 -15.26 -1.88
N ILE A 87 -2.55 -14.01 -1.48
CA ILE A 87 -1.83 -12.84 -2.01
C ILE A 87 -0.33 -12.95 -1.71
N TYR A 88 0.04 -13.36 -0.48
CA TYR A 88 1.43 -13.56 -0.12
C TYR A 88 2.09 -14.66 -0.96
N LYS A 89 1.40 -15.78 -1.16
CA LYS A 89 1.87 -16.89 -2.00
C LYS A 89 2.08 -16.44 -3.46
N LEU A 90 1.16 -15.67 -4.02
CA LEU A 90 1.29 -15.10 -5.36
C LEU A 90 2.55 -14.22 -5.49
N LEU A 91 2.80 -13.34 -4.50
CA LEU A 91 4.00 -12.52 -4.46
C LEU A 91 5.28 -13.38 -4.44
N LYS A 92 5.34 -14.38 -3.56
CA LYS A 92 6.53 -15.26 -3.45
C LYS A 92 6.75 -16.10 -4.70
N THR A 93 5.70 -16.62 -5.32
CA THR A 93 5.78 -17.34 -6.59
C THR A 93 6.32 -16.43 -7.70
N PHE A 94 5.83 -15.18 -7.78
CA PHE A 94 6.31 -14.20 -8.75
C PHE A 94 7.79 -13.85 -8.54
N ILE A 95 8.20 -13.57 -7.30
CA ILE A 95 9.60 -13.28 -6.94
C ILE A 95 10.52 -14.43 -7.37
N HIS A 96 10.14 -15.66 -7.04
CA HIS A 96 10.93 -16.84 -7.38
C HIS A 96 11.01 -17.06 -8.91
N ALA A 97 9.88 -16.96 -9.62
CA ALA A 97 9.83 -17.17 -11.06
C ALA A 97 10.69 -16.15 -11.85
N HIS A 98 10.83 -14.93 -11.33
CA HIS A 98 11.61 -13.86 -11.96
C HIS A 98 12.96 -13.60 -11.31
N GLN A 99 13.40 -14.48 -10.39
CA GLN A 99 14.69 -14.36 -9.69
C GLN A 99 14.91 -12.98 -9.05
N LEU A 100 13.84 -12.39 -8.52
CA LEU A 100 13.88 -11.09 -7.85
C LEU A 100 14.36 -11.24 -6.40
N PRO A 101 14.90 -10.16 -5.80
CA PRO A 101 15.21 -10.15 -4.37
C PRO A 101 14.02 -10.55 -3.51
N ASP A 102 14.26 -11.34 -2.46
CA ASP A 102 13.19 -11.78 -1.57
C ASP A 102 12.66 -10.62 -0.72
N VAL A 103 11.48 -10.14 -1.07
CA VAL A 103 10.82 -9.01 -0.41
C VAL A 103 9.43 -9.40 0.11
N THR A 104 8.92 -8.58 1.02
CA THR A 104 7.55 -8.67 1.55
C THR A 104 6.76 -7.43 1.16
N PHE A 105 5.43 -7.45 1.27
CA PHE A 105 4.62 -6.23 1.09
C PHE A 105 5.03 -5.11 2.04
N HIS A 106 5.51 -5.47 3.23
CA HIS A 106 5.97 -4.49 4.21
C HIS A 106 7.28 -3.84 3.77
N SER A 107 8.25 -4.62 3.28
CA SER A 107 9.50 -4.07 2.74
C SER A 107 9.28 -3.24 1.46
N LEU A 108 8.37 -3.64 0.57
CA LEU A 108 7.97 -2.81 -0.57
C LEU A 108 7.37 -1.46 -0.14
N ARG A 109 6.56 -1.47 0.92
CA ARG A 109 6.03 -0.24 1.50
C ARG A 109 7.16 0.64 2.06
N HIS A 110 8.14 0.07 2.75
CA HIS A 110 9.30 0.80 3.24
C HIS A 110 10.10 1.43 2.09
N SER A 111 10.42 0.65 1.06
CA SER A 111 11.12 1.15 -0.13
C SER A 111 10.35 2.30 -0.80
N SER A 112 9.03 2.19 -0.92
CA SER A 112 8.19 3.26 -1.47
C SER A 112 8.26 4.55 -0.63
N VAL A 113 8.24 4.44 0.69
CA VAL A 113 8.36 5.60 1.60
C VAL A 113 9.74 6.24 1.47
N THR A 114 10.79 5.44 1.49
CA THR A 114 12.18 5.90 1.33
C THR A 114 12.37 6.64 0.02
N TYR A 115 11.91 6.05 -1.08
CA TYR A 115 12.02 6.66 -2.40
C TYR A 115 11.23 7.98 -2.51
N LYS A 116 10.02 8.03 -1.97
CA LYS A 116 9.21 9.26 -1.93
C LYS A 116 9.85 10.36 -1.07
N LEU A 117 10.50 10.00 0.03
CA LEU A 117 11.26 10.96 0.85
C LEU A 117 12.43 11.52 0.07
N ALA A 118 13.19 10.69 -0.64
CA ALA A 118 14.29 11.15 -1.48
C ALA A 118 13.83 12.08 -2.62
N LEU A 119 12.66 11.82 -3.23
CA LEU A 119 12.11 12.64 -4.31
C LEU A 119 11.62 14.02 -3.87
N ASN A 120 11.33 14.22 -2.59
CA ASN A 120 10.71 15.47 -2.11
C ASN A 120 11.54 16.19 -1.05
N ASP A 121 12.86 16.06 -1.13
CA ASP A 121 13.82 16.70 -0.22
C ASP A 121 13.49 16.47 1.27
N GLY A 122 12.89 15.31 1.56
CA GLY A 122 12.61 14.92 2.91
C GLY A 122 11.35 15.48 3.55
N ASN A 123 10.40 15.93 2.80
CA ASN A 123 9.15 16.40 3.37
C ASN A 123 8.33 15.24 3.94
N ILE A 124 8.61 14.94 5.22
CA ILE A 124 7.99 13.82 5.96
C ILE A 124 6.47 13.94 5.99
N LYS A 125 5.91 15.16 6.11
CA LYS A 125 4.45 15.37 6.19
C LYS A 125 3.72 14.92 4.93
N LEU A 126 4.27 15.19 3.75
CA LEU A 126 3.70 14.75 2.49
C LEU A 126 3.69 13.22 2.39
N VAL A 127 4.81 12.59 2.70
CA VAL A 127 4.93 11.13 2.62
C VAL A 127 4.10 10.43 3.70
N GLN A 128 3.98 11.02 4.88
CA GLN A 128 3.13 10.50 5.96
C GLN A 128 1.67 10.45 5.55
N GLY A 129 1.17 11.51 4.91
CA GLY A 129 -0.21 11.58 4.42
C GLY A 129 -0.50 10.48 3.39
N ASP A 130 0.42 10.24 2.46
CA ASP A 130 0.29 9.24 1.41
C ASP A 130 0.48 7.80 1.95
N ALA A 131 1.49 7.59 2.78
CA ALA A 131 1.79 6.27 3.32
C ALA A 131 0.83 5.82 4.44
N GLY A 132 0.11 6.73 5.10
CA GLY A 132 -0.80 6.41 6.21
C GLY A 132 -0.08 5.85 7.44
N HIS A 133 1.13 6.30 7.69
CA HIS A 133 1.86 5.99 8.92
C HIS A 133 1.47 6.94 10.04
N THR A 134 1.10 6.39 11.19
CA THR A 134 0.83 7.16 12.41
C THR A 134 2.12 7.56 13.15
N SER A 135 3.24 6.88 12.89
CA SER A 135 4.52 7.10 13.57
C SER A 135 5.55 7.73 12.63
N SER A 136 5.89 8.98 12.90
CA SER A 136 7.03 9.67 12.27
C SER A 136 8.39 9.05 12.68
N LYS A 137 8.46 8.36 13.82
CA LYS A 137 9.70 7.77 14.34
C LYS A 137 10.30 6.72 13.40
N LEU A 138 9.47 5.87 12.79
CA LEU A 138 9.93 4.86 11.82
C LEU A 138 10.45 5.52 10.54
N MET A 139 9.79 6.59 10.08
CA MET A 139 10.26 7.38 8.94
C MET A 139 11.57 8.09 9.23
N LEU A 140 11.73 8.68 10.42
CA LEU A 140 12.93 9.37 10.83
C LEU A 140 14.15 8.44 10.88
N ASN A 141 13.99 7.21 11.38
CA ASN A 141 15.09 6.24 11.43
C ASN A 141 15.55 5.81 10.03
N THR A 142 14.62 5.50 9.14
CA THR A 142 14.92 5.15 7.73
C THR A 142 15.54 6.35 6.99
N TYR A 143 15.22 7.55 7.42
CA TYR A 143 15.64 8.80 6.82
C TYR A 143 17.02 9.24 7.30
N ALA A 144 17.43 8.91 8.51
CA ALA A 144 18.72 9.30 9.05
C ALA A 144 19.91 8.79 8.20
N GLU A 145 19.77 7.63 7.56
CA GLU A 145 20.80 7.08 6.67
C GLU A 145 20.93 7.83 5.33
N ILE A 146 19.84 8.42 4.83
CA ILE A 146 19.84 9.16 3.55
C ILE A 146 20.39 10.58 3.74
N PHE A 147 20.33 11.12 4.95
CA PHE A 147 20.60 12.53 5.23
C PHE A 147 22.07 12.96 5.33
N ASP A 148 23.01 12.05 5.37
CA ASP A 148 24.40 12.49 5.54
C ASP A 148 24.86 13.33 4.35
N GLN A 149 24.49 12.96 3.15
CA GLN A 149 24.78 13.75 1.94
C GLN A 149 24.00 15.08 1.94
N SER A 150 22.70 15.03 2.23
CA SER A 150 21.87 16.25 2.29
C SER A 150 22.30 17.23 3.38
N ARG A 151 22.88 16.73 4.49
CA ARG A 151 23.45 17.59 5.55
C ARG A 151 24.71 18.32 5.10
N LYS A 152 25.54 17.68 4.28
CA LYS A 152 26.71 18.33 3.67
C LYS A 152 26.28 19.43 2.71
N GLU A 153 25.32 19.13 1.84
CA GLU A 153 24.75 20.12 0.91
C GLU A 153 24.09 21.29 1.64
N LEU A 154 23.38 21.01 2.72
CA LEU A 154 22.77 22.06 3.56
C LEU A 154 23.84 22.97 4.18
N ALA A 155 24.95 22.43 4.63
CA ALA A 155 26.06 23.22 5.17
C ALA A 155 26.66 24.15 4.11
N VAL A 156 26.84 23.65 2.86
CA VAL A 156 27.32 24.47 1.74
C VAL A 156 26.31 25.58 1.42
N ARG A 157 25.02 25.26 1.27
CA ARG A 157 23.96 26.26 1.02
C ARG A 157 23.86 27.30 2.12
N PHE A 158 24.09 26.89 3.37
CA PHE A 158 24.08 27.82 4.49
C PHE A 158 25.26 28.78 4.43
N GLU A 159 26.46 28.28 4.09
CA GLU A 159 27.62 29.13 3.82
C GLU A 159 27.36 30.15 2.73
N GLU A 160 26.88 29.67 1.57
CA GLU A 160 26.64 30.51 0.38
C GLU A 160 25.55 31.56 0.60
N ASN A 161 24.46 31.25 1.32
CA ASN A 161 23.30 32.14 1.46
C ASN A 161 23.33 33.01 2.71
N PHE A 162 24.01 32.57 3.77
CA PHE A 162 24.03 33.30 5.03
C PHE A 162 25.38 34.01 5.24
N TYR A 163 26.48 33.28 5.18
CA TYR A 163 27.79 33.87 5.47
C TYR A 163 28.35 34.70 4.32
N ALA A 164 28.11 34.30 3.05
CA ALA A 164 28.55 35.09 1.91
C ALA A 164 27.85 36.46 1.86
N ALA A 165 26.61 36.54 2.34
CA ALA A 165 25.88 37.83 2.43
C ALA A 165 26.39 38.75 3.56
N LEU A 166 27.24 38.26 4.48
CA LEU A 166 27.82 39.02 5.57
C LEU A 166 29.26 39.51 5.28
N GLN A 167 29.82 39.12 4.12
CA GLN A 167 31.11 39.63 3.68
C GLN A 167 30.93 41.05 3.05
N PRO A 168 31.69 42.06 3.52
CA PRO A 168 31.54 43.45 3.06
C PRO A 168 31.98 43.62 1.60
#